data_5357e63e4431d9156b1158668793c3e8
#
_entry.id   5357e63e4431d9156b1158668793c3e8
#
_cell.length_a   1.000
_cell.length_b   1.000
_cell.length_c   1.000
_cell.angle_alpha   90.00
_cell.angle_beta   90.00
_cell.angle_gamma   90.00
#
_symmetry.space_group_name_H-M   'P 1'
#
loop_
_entity.id
_entity.type
_entity.pdbx_description
1 polymer ?
#
loop_
_entity_poly.entity_id
_entity_poly.type
_entity_poly.pdbx_seq_one_letter_code
_entity_poly.pdbx_strand_id
1 'polypeptide(L)'
;MIRRSIDYLTICTLWIVLVTPVLTSCTEYNESRTVDNPQPSIYFWRTIFRLSQDERDFLKNNHIQKMYVRFFDVVPDKESLIPNATIVFSEQPDTTMEIIPVVFITEECLHKDINGISRKLVDRIIKICNTNNLKGPKEIQIDCDYTSKTRKRYDDFLTHLHQCIKRSTIKQISVTIRLHQLSMPIPKHVDYGVLMMYNTGAVNDYQCKNPILSFDDVKPYLRYIHDYQLPLCTAYPCFKWQLLFRGDHFKAILHEENLSDSTIYKRVTKNKFLIVSSRDLPSFIGEDSYTIQ
;
A
#
# COMPACT_ATOMS: atom_id res chain seq x y z
N MET A 1 34.09 23.10 76.98
CA MET A 1 33.40 23.87 75.94
C MET A 1 33.91 23.32 74.60
N ILE A 2 33.25 22.29 74.07
CA ILE A 2 33.67 21.62 72.85
C ILE A 2 32.69 22.04 71.74
N ARG A 3 33.18 22.87 70.79
CA ARG A 3 32.47 23.24 69.56
C ARG A 3 32.53 22.06 68.60
N ARG A 4 31.36 21.53 68.28
CA ARG A 4 31.22 20.60 67.17
C ARG A 4 31.25 21.36 65.82
N SER A 5 32.29 21.20 65.03
CA SER A 5 32.28 21.60 63.63
C SER A 5 31.51 20.53 62.90
N ILE A 6 30.37 20.91 62.28
CA ILE A 6 29.62 20.07 61.38
C ILE A 6 30.35 20.16 60.03
N ASP A 7 30.88 19.05 59.60
CA ASP A 7 31.63 18.97 58.35
C ASP A 7 30.74 19.26 57.14
N TYR A 8 31.04 20.33 56.45
CA TYR A 8 30.41 20.71 55.18
C TYR A 8 30.55 19.63 54.08
N LEU A 9 31.44 18.66 54.24
CA LEU A 9 31.64 17.55 53.34
C LEU A 9 30.44 16.57 53.30
N THR A 10 29.76 16.38 54.45
CA THR A 10 28.61 15.48 54.58
C THR A 10 27.35 16.05 53.93
N ILE A 11 27.22 17.36 53.87
CA ILE A 11 26.08 18.06 53.25
C ILE A 11 26.22 18.04 51.73
N CYS A 12 27.43 18.21 51.17
CA CYS A 12 27.67 18.15 49.73
C CYS A 12 27.46 16.75 49.17
N THR A 13 27.81 15.69 49.90
CA THR A 13 27.59 14.31 49.43
C THR A 13 26.10 13.92 49.44
N LEU A 14 25.31 14.45 50.38
CA LEU A 14 23.87 14.21 50.44
C LEU A 14 23.11 14.89 49.28
N TRP A 15 23.59 16.05 48.83
CA TRP A 15 23.01 16.79 47.69
C TRP A 15 23.34 16.11 46.34
N ILE A 16 24.50 15.51 46.22
CA ILE A 16 24.90 14.76 44.97
C ILE A 16 24.07 13.49 44.82
N VAL A 17 23.71 12.81 45.93
CA VAL A 17 22.88 11.59 45.87
C VAL A 17 21.40 11.90 45.61
N LEU A 18 20.91 13.11 45.91
CA LEU A 18 19.52 13.48 45.68
C LEU A 18 19.26 14.10 44.29
N VAL A 19 20.31 14.55 43.60
CA VAL A 19 20.20 15.15 42.25
C VAL A 19 20.44 14.12 41.11
N THR A 20 21.10 13.00 41.41
CA THR A 20 21.41 11.97 40.42
C THR A 20 20.20 11.16 39.88
N PRO A 21 19.06 10.99 40.59
CA PRO A 21 17.91 10.30 39.97
C PRO A 21 17.03 11.19 39.09
N VAL A 22 17.25 12.52 39.05
CA VAL A 22 16.43 13.41 38.23
C VAL A 22 16.98 13.61 36.82
N LEU A 23 18.22 13.21 36.55
CA LEU A 23 18.85 13.34 35.23
C LEU A 23 18.82 12.05 34.40
N THR A 24 18.26 10.95 34.93
CA THR A 24 17.96 9.75 34.13
C THR A 24 16.49 9.70 33.68
N SER A 25 15.89 10.85 33.41
CA SER A 25 14.84 10.88 32.38
C SER A 25 15.53 10.71 31.04
N CYS A 26 15.99 9.49 30.77
CA CYS A 26 16.20 9.06 29.42
C CYS A 26 14.91 9.34 28.69
N THR A 27 14.92 10.35 27.83
CA THR A 27 14.11 10.27 26.63
C THR A 27 14.41 8.90 26.06
N GLU A 28 13.50 7.94 26.19
CA GLU A 28 13.44 6.81 25.30
C GLU A 28 13.38 7.42 23.91
N TYR A 29 14.54 7.57 23.31
CA TYR A 29 14.66 7.80 21.88
C TYR A 29 14.07 6.53 21.30
N ASN A 30 12.81 6.59 20.90
CA ASN A 30 12.09 5.50 20.26
C ASN A 30 12.96 5.04 19.10
N GLU A 31 13.71 3.96 19.32
CA GLU A 31 14.53 3.34 18.27
C GLU A 31 13.63 3.01 17.10
N SER A 32 13.98 3.61 16.00
CA SER A 32 13.64 3.34 14.62
C SER A 32 12.22 2.82 14.32
N ARG A 33 11.32 3.74 14.04
CA ARG A 33 10.10 3.55 13.27
C ARG A 33 10.39 3.34 11.77
N THR A 34 11.57 2.82 11.44
CA THR A 34 11.98 2.54 10.08
C THR A 34 11.89 1.06 9.82
N VAL A 35 11.48 0.69 8.63
CA VAL A 35 11.58 -0.71 8.18
C VAL A 35 13.06 -1.05 8.04
N ASP A 36 13.50 -2.13 8.69
CA ASP A 36 14.88 -2.57 8.59
C ASP A 36 15.22 -2.90 7.14
N ASN A 37 16.24 -2.20 6.61
CA ASN A 37 16.77 -2.40 5.27
C ASN A 37 15.70 -2.43 4.15
N PRO A 38 14.98 -1.32 3.88
CA PRO A 38 13.97 -1.26 2.84
C PRO A 38 14.60 -1.50 1.47
N GLN A 39 14.19 -2.57 0.80
CA GLN A 39 14.68 -2.88 -0.54
C GLN A 39 13.73 -2.34 -1.62
N PRO A 40 14.25 -1.89 -2.78
CA PRO A 40 13.43 -1.55 -3.91
C PRO A 40 12.50 -2.72 -4.27
N SER A 41 11.22 -2.43 -4.37
CA SER A 41 10.20 -3.44 -4.64
C SER A 41 9.13 -2.86 -5.57
N ILE A 42 8.37 -3.74 -6.22
CA ILE A 42 7.32 -3.36 -7.14
C ILE A 42 6.03 -4.13 -6.86
N TYR A 43 4.88 -3.53 -7.18
CA TYR A 43 3.59 -4.20 -7.16
C TYR A 43 3.23 -4.79 -8.52
N PHE A 44 2.68 -6.00 -8.50
CA PHE A 44 2.13 -6.67 -9.68
C PHE A 44 0.63 -6.94 -9.45
N TRP A 45 -0.23 -6.19 -10.15
CA TRP A 45 -1.69 -6.22 -9.95
C TRP A 45 -2.48 -7.02 -10.99
N ARG A 46 -1.82 -7.48 -12.06
CA ARG A 46 -2.50 -8.26 -13.10
C ARG A 46 -2.89 -9.65 -12.58
N THR A 47 -3.94 -10.22 -13.15
CA THR A 47 -4.42 -11.57 -12.80
C THR A 47 -3.66 -12.69 -13.53
N ILE A 48 -2.87 -12.36 -14.55
CA ILE A 48 -1.98 -13.31 -15.25
C ILE A 48 -0.55 -12.86 -15.02
N PHE A 49 0.23 -13.69 -14.32
CA PHE A 49 1.65 -13.44 -14.12
C PHE A 49 2.42 -13.74 -15.39
N ARG A 50 2.81 -12.71 -16.08
CA ARG A 50 3.69 -12.69 -17.24
C ARG A 50 4.38 -11.35 -17.30
N LEU A 51 5.69 -11.35 -17.48
CA LEU A 51 6.50 -10.15 -17.64
C LEU A 51 6.89 -9.97 -19.10
N SER A 52 6.76 -8.78 -19.64
CA SER A 52 7.35 -8.41 -20.93
C SER A 52 8.88 -8.32 -20.84
N GLN A 53 9.56 -8.23 -21.96
CA GLN A 53 11.01 -8.03 -21.95
C GLN A 53 11.38 -6.71 -21.28
N ASP A 54 10.66 -5.64 -21.58
CA ASP A 54 10.88 -4.32 -21.00
C ASP A 54 10.72 -4.31 -19.47
N GLU A 55 9.71 -5.05 -18.95
CA GLU A 55 9.51 -5.22 -17.51
C GLU A 55 10.66 -6.00 -16.86
N ARG A 56 11.16 -7.05 -17.48
CA ARG A 56 12.33 -7.80 -16.99
C ARG A 56 13.57 -6.93 -16.96
N ASP A 57 13.81 -6.14 -18.02
CA ASP A 57 14.93 -5.22 -18.11
C ASP A 57 14.82 -4.11 -17.06
N PHE A 58 13.60 -3.60 -16.83
CA PHE A 58 13.34 -2.64 -15.75
C PHE A 58 13.68 -3.21 -14.38
N LEU A 59 13.20 -4.42 -14.06
CA LEU A 59 13.49 -5.07 -12.78
C LEU A 59 15.00 -5.26 -12.57
N LYS A 60 15.69 -5.74 -13.61
CA LYS A 60 17.13 -5.97 -13.58
C LYS A 60 17.92 -4.66 -13.42
N ASN A 61 17.61 -3.64 -14.22
CA ASN A 61 18.32 -2.37 -14.22
C ASN A 61 18.13 -1.58 -12.92
N ASN A 62 17.01 -1.81 -12.23
CA ASN A 62 16.72 -1.17 -10.93
C ASN A 62 17.00 -2.09 -9.73
N HIS A 63 17.63 -3.24 -9.94
CA HIS A 63 17.99 -4.21 -8.90
C HIS A 63 16.80 -4.64 -8.02
N ILE A 64 15.60 -4.74 -8.63
CA ILE A 64 14.39 -5.13 -7.93
C ILE A 64 14.36 -6.64 -7.76
N GLN A 65 14.38 -7.11 -6.51
CA GLN A 65 14.35 -8.53 -6.15
C GLN A 65 13.16 -8.90 -5.26
N LYS A 66 12.30 -7.93 -4.95
CA LYS A 66 11.08 -8.13 -4.14
C LYS A 66 9.86 -7.64 -4.91
N MET A 67 8.84 -8.49 -5.03
CA MET A 67 7.62 -8.17 -5.77
C MET A 67 6.39 -8.52 -4.94
N TYR A 68 5.52 -7.52 -4.72
CA TYR A 68 4.21 -7.67 -4.11
C TYR A 68 3.22 -8.09 -5.19
N VAL A 69 2.77 -9.34 -5.16
CA VAL A 69 1.94 -9.92 -6.20
C VAL A 69 0.53 -10.15 -5.67
N ARG A 70 -0.46 -9.54 -6.33
CA ARG A 70 -1.87 -9.77 -6.00
C ARG A 70 -2.24 -11.21 -6.30
N PHE A 71 -2.44 -12.02 -5.26
CA PHE A 71 -2.79 -13.44 -5.41
C PHE A 71 -4.28 -13.63 -5.68
N PHE A 72 -5.10 -12.94 -4.96
CA PHE A 72 -6.56 -12.93 -5.14
C PHE A 72 -7.19 -11.81 -4.31
N ASP A 73 -8.46 -11.55 -4.63
CA ASP A 73 -9.31 -10.70 -3.82
C ASP A 73 -10.19 -11.55 -2.91
N VAL A 74 -10.65 -10.96 -1.82
CA VAL A 74 -11.78 -11.45 -1.05
C VAL A 74 -12.94 -10.49 -1.26
N VAL A 75 -14.06 -11.03 -1.71
CA VAL A 75 -15.28 -10.27 -1.99
C VAL A 75 -16.48 -10.93 -1.33
N PRO A 76 -17.53 -10.16 -1.00
CA PRO A 76 -18.76 -10.74 -0.48
C PRO A 76 -19.54 -11.46 -1.59
N ASP A 77 -20.08 -12.63 -1.27
CA ASP A 77 -21.08 -13.34 -2.08
C ASP A 77 -22.22 -13.78 -1.18
N LYS A 78 -23.38 -13.13 -1.30
CA LYS A 78 -24.53 -13.31 -0.39
C LYS A 78 -24.07 -13.22 1.07
N GLU A 79 -24.20 -14.33 1.84
CA GLU A 79 -23.78 -14.41 3.24
C GLU A 79 -22.35 -14.91 3.43
N SER A 80 -21.65 -15.27 2.37
CA SER A 80 -20.28 -15.79 2.41
C SER A 80 -19.24 -14.79 1.92
N LEU A 81 -17.97 -15.13 2.14
CA LEU A 81 -16.82 -14.43 1.56
C LEU A 81 -16.10 -15.42 0.65
N ILE A 82 -15.88 -15.01 -0.60
CA ILE A 82 -15.27 -15.86 -1.62
C ILE A 82 -13.99 -15.21 -2.19
N PRO A 83 -13.03 -16.04 -2.64
CA PRO A 83 -11.91 -15.54 -3.43
C PRO A 83 -12.35 -15.18 -4.84
N ASN A 84 -11.86 -14.06 -5.36
CA ASN A 84 -12.08 -13.58 -6.70
C ASN A 84 -10.75 -13.19 -7.36
N ALA A 85 -10.73 -13.02 -8.68
CA ALA A 85 -9.58 -12.56 -9.46
C ALA A 85 -8.26 -13.27 -9.09
N THR A 86 -8.31 -14.60 -8.87
CA THR A 86 -7.14 -15.39 -8.51
C THR A 86 -6.10 -15.36 -9.61
N ILE A 87 -4.86 -15.08 -9.23
CA ILE A 87 -3.72 -15.05 -10.17
C ILE A 87 -3.48 -16.39 -10.86
N VAL A 88 -3.12 -16.32 -12.13
CA VAL A 88 -2.65 -17.45 -12.94
C VAL A 88 -1.18 -17.19 -13.29
N PHE A 89 -0.29 -18.07 -12.88
CA PHE A 89 1.11 -18.02 -13.27
C PHE A 89 1.27 -18.69 -14.64
N SER A 90 1.38 -17.88 -15.70
CA SER A 90 1.65 -18.39 -17.06
C SER A 90 3.15 -18.57 -17.32
N GLU A 91 3.99 -18.12 -16.43
CA GLU A 91 5.44 -18.35 -16.38
C GLU A 91 5.91 -18.38 -14.93
N GLN A 92 7.12 -18.91 -14.71
CA GLN A 92 7.74 -18.91 -13.39
C GLN A 92 8.42 -17.56 -13.12
N PRO A 93 8.24 -16.96 -11.94
CA PRO A 93 9.10 -15.85 -11.50
C PRO A 93 10.56 -16.29 -11.46
N ASP A 94 11.47 -15.33 -11.64
CA ASP A 94 12.90 -15.57 -11.39
C ASP A 94 13.12 -16.13 -9.99
N THR A 95 14.00 -17.14 -9.87
CA THR A 95 14.26 -17.82 -8.57
C THR A 95 14.90 -16.92 -7.51
N THR A 96 15.48 -15.78 -7.93
CA THR A 96 16.03 -14.76 -7.04
C THR A 96 14.98 -13.77 -6.58
N MET A 97 13.81 -13.70 -7.26
CA MET A 97 12.71 -12.81 -6.91
C MET A 97 11.98 -13.31 -5.67
N GLU A 98 11.90 -12.46 -4.65
CA GLU A 98 11.06 -12.68 -3.49
C GLU A 98 9.62 -12.29 -3.81
N ILE A 99 8.71 -13.26 -3.84
CA ILE A 99 7.29 -13.04 -4.10
C ILE A 99 6.55 -12.87 -2.77
N ILE A 100 5.96 -11.70 -2.56
CA ILE A 100 5.09 -11.40 -1.42
C ILE A 100 3.64 -11.49 -1.88
N PRO A 101 2.89 -12.50 -1.41
CA PRO A 101 1.45 -12.59 -1.70
C PRO A 101 0.69 -11.40 -1.13
N VAL A 102 -0.05 -10.69 -1.98
CA VAL A 102 -0.98 -9.65 -1.59
C VAL A 102 -2.40 -10.18 -1.72
N VAL A 103 -3.19 -9.99 -0.67
CA VAL A 103 -4.62 -10.28 -0.69
C VAL A 103 -5.37 -8.96 -0.54
N PHE A 104 -6.15 -8.61 -1.57
CA PHE A 104 -7.04 -7.48 -1.50
C PHE A 104 -8.36 -7.89 -0.85
N ILE A 105 -8.78 -7.15 0.16
CA ILE A 105 -10.03 -7.37 0.88
C ILE A 105 -10.89 -6.13 0.71
N THR A 106 -12.03 -6.27 0.03
CA THR A 106 -12.95 -5.14 -0.13
C THR A 106 -13.54 -4.72 1.23
N GLU A 107 -13.82 -3.43 1.39
CA GLU A 107 -14.34 -2.88 2.66
C GLU A 107 -15.64 -3.57 3.09
N GLU A 108 -16.49 -3.95 2.13
CA GLU A 108 -17.75 -4.64 2.36
C GLU A 108 -17.57 -5.99 3.08
N CYS A 109 -16.43 -6.66 2.90
CA CYS A 109 -16.11 -7.89 3.62
C CYS A 109 -16.05 -7.70 5.12
N LEU A 110 -15.66 -6.52 5.58
CA LEU A 110 -15.56 -6.18 7.00
C LEU A 110 -16.94 -6.06 7.68
N HIS A 111 -18.03 -6.01 6.93
CA HIS A 111 -19.39 -6.05 7.46
C HIS A 111 -19.91 -7.48 7.68
N LYS A 112 -19.15 -8.51 7.26
CA LYS A 112 -19.47 -9.94 7.41
C LYS A 112 -18.56 -10.63 8.43
N ASP A 113 -18.68 -11.94 8.61
CA ASP A 113 -17.77 -12.73 9.44
C ASP A 113 -16.42 -12.94 8.72
N ILE A 114 -15.59 -11.91 8.73
CA ILE A 114 -14.26 -11.93 8.13
C ILE A 114 -13.27 -12.79 8.93
N ASN A 115 -13.49 -12.99 10.23
CA ASN A 115 -12.56 -13.73 11.08
C ASN A 115 -12.51 -15.23 10.67
N GLY A 116 -13.64 -15.78 10.26
CA GLY A 116 -13.75 -17.18 9.83
C GLY A 116 -12.94 -17.54 8.59
N ILE A 117 -12.50 -16.55 7.79
CA ILE A 117 -11.69 -16.82 6.58
C ILE A 117 -10.19 -16.81 6.81
N SER A 118 -9.69 -16.35 7.96
CA SER A 118 -8.24 -16.15 8.19
C SER A 118 -7.43 -17.43 7.92
N ARG A 119 -7.89 -18.58 8.40
CA ARG A 119 -7.24 -19.87 8.12
C ARG A 119 -7.31 -20.25 6.66
N LYS A 120 -8.49 -20.14 6.04
CA LYS A 120 -8.69 -20.45 4.62
C LYS A 120 -7.83 -19.59 3.71
N LEU A 121 -7.62 -18.32 4.09
CA LEU A 121 -6.75 -17.37 3.38
C LEU A 121 -5.30 -17.85 3.41
N VAL A 122 -4.75 -18.19 4.58
CA VAL A 122 -3.40 -18.71 4.73
C VAL A 122 -3.21 -20.00 3.92
N ASP A 123 -4.12 -20.96 4.08
CA ASP A 123 -4.06 -22.26 3.39
C ASP A 123 -4.13 -22.08 1.86
N ARG A 124 -4.96 -21.13 1.38
CA ARG A 124 -5.04 -20.80 -0.05
C ARG A 124 -3.74 -20.22 -0.58
N ILE A 125 -3.11 -19.28 0.14
CA ILE A 125 -1.82 -18.71 -0.25
C ILE A 125 -0.78 -19.82 -0.38
N ILE A 126 -0.66 -20.67 0.63
CA ILE A 126 0.28 -21.80 0.62
C ILE A 126 0.00 -22.74 -0.54
N LYS A 127 -1.27 -23.05 -0.79
CA LYS A 127 -1.68 -23.90 -1.93
C LYS A 127 -1.27 -23.28 -3.27
N ILE A 128 -1.51 -21.97 -3.49
CA ILE A 128 -1.10 -21.28 -4.73
C ILE A 128 0.42 -21.37 -4.90
N CYS A 129 1.19 -21.11 -3.84
CA CYS A 129 2.65 -21.22 -3.90
C CYS A 129 3.09 -22.64 -4.28
N ASN A 130 2.57 -23.67 -3.61
CA ASN A 130 2.94 -25.07 -3.87
C ASN A 130 2.56 -25.51 -5.29
N THR A 131 1.34 -25.15 -5.75
CA THR A 131 0.88 -25.51 -7.10
C THR A 131 1.73 -24.88 -8.21
N ASN A 132 2.32 -23.70 -7.94
CA ASN A 132 3.13 -22.98 -8.91
C ASN A 132 4.64 -23.08 -8.62
N ASN A 133 5.08 -24.01 -7.78
CA ASN A 133 6.49 -24.22 -7.42
C ASN A 133 7.20 -22.93 -6.93
N LEU A 134 6.45 -22.04 -6.27
CA LEU A 134 7.02 -20.83 -5.65
C LEU A 134 7.65 -21.19 -4.32
N LYS A 135 8.67 -20.44 -3.91
CA LYS A 135 9.17 -20.51 -2.55
C LYS A 135 8.06 -20.17 -1.56
N GLY A 136 7.98 -20.92 -0.46
CA GLY A 136 7.01 -20.61 0.61
C GLY A 136 7.20 -19.17 1.11
N PRO A 137 6.13 -18.36 1.15
CA PRO A 137 6.25 -16.95 1.51
C PRO A 137 6.66 -16.80 2.97
N LYS A 138 7.55 -15.85 3.24
CA LYS A 138 7.91 -15.44 4.61
C LYS A 138 7.02 -14.30 5.10
N GLU A 139 6.44 -13.56 4.18
CA GLU A 139 5.58 -12.40 4.40
C GLU A 139 4.29 -12.54 3.59
N ILE A 140 3.18 -12.04 4.13
CA ILE A 140 1.95 -11.78 3.39
C ILE A 140 1.55 -10.32 3.59
N GLN A 141 0.96 -9.72 2.58
CA GLN A 141 0.41 -8.38 2.67
C GLN A 141 -1.12 -8.40 2.56
N ILE A 142 -1.77 -7.63 3.42
CA ILE A 142 -3.20 -7.38 3.35
C ILE A 142 -3.43 -5.96 2.83
N ASP A 143 -4.15 -5.87 1.72
CA ASP A 143 -4.61 -4.60 1.16
C ASP A 143 -6.09 -4.43 1.47
N CYS A 144 -6.44 -3.38 2.24
CA CYS A 144 -7.83 -3.12 2.61
C CYS A 144 -8.06 -1.62 2.83
N ASP A 145 -9.08 -1.09 2.15
CA ASP A 145 -9.52 0.30 2.29
C ASP A 145 -10.50 0.47 3.47
N TYR A 146 -10.10 -0.03 4.65
CA TYR A 146 -10.93 0.09 5.85
C TYR A 146 -11.17 1.55 6.22
N THR A 147 -12.34 1.81 6.79
CA THR A 147 -12.78 3.13 7.27
C THR A 147 -12.78 3.18 8.80
N SER A 148 -13.03 4.34 9.37
CA SER A 148 -13.19 4.47 10.83
C SER A 148 -14.33 3.57 11.37
N LYS A 149 -15.36 3.30 10.56
CA LYS A 149 -16.50 2.44 10.94
C LYS A 149 -16.14 0.95 10.95
N THR A 150 -15.24 0.52 10.06
CA THR A 150 -14.86 -0.89 9.90
C THR A 150 -13.53 -1.22 10.56
N ARG A 151 -12.83 -0.21 11.10
CA ARG A 151 -11.51 -0.32 11.70
C ARG A 151 -11.41 -1.42 12.77
N LYS A 152 -12.37 -1.50 13.69
CA LYS A 152 -12.35 -2.53 14.74
C LYS A 152 -12.41 -3.94 14.16
N ARG A 153 -13.27 -4.17 13.16
CA ARG A 153 -13.40 -5.48 12.50
C ARG A 153 -12.14 -5.86 11.73
N TYR A 154 -11.48 -4.87 11.12
CA TYR A 154 -10.18 -5.08 10.47
C TYR A 154 -9.12 -5.53 11.49
N ASP A 155 -9.04 -4.89 12.67
CA ASP A 155 -8.14 -5.30 13.75
C ASP A 155 -8.42 -6.70 14.29
N ASP A 156 -9.70 -7.04 14.46
CA ASP A 156 -10.10 -8.37 14.90
C ASP A 156 -9.67 -9.42 13.86
N PHE A 157 -9.86 -9.14 12.57
CA PHE A 157 -9.39 -10.00 11.48
C PHE A 157 -7.86 -10.16 11.49
N LEU A 158 -7.10 -9.08 11.59
CA LEU A 158 -5.63 -9.13 11.63
C LEU A 158 -5.13 -9.92 12.86
N THR A 159 -5.82 -9.81 13.99
CA THR A 159 -5.53 -10.58 15.18
C THR A 159 -5.69 -12.10 14.93
N HIS A 160 -6.79 -12.51 14.30
CA HIS A 160 -7.01 -13.91 13.92
C HIS A 160 -6.02 -14.39 12.86
N LEU A 161 -5.72 -13.56 11.87
CA LEU A 161 -4.75 -13.87 10.83
C LEU A 161 -3.35 -14.09 11.43
N HIS A 162 -2.92 -13.21 12.34
CA HIS A 162 -1.65 -13.37 13.06
C HIS A 162 -1.58 -14.69 13.84
N GLN A 163 -2.65 -15.11 14.48
CA GLN A 163 -2.71 -16.41 15.14
C GLN A 163 -2.60 -17.59 14.15
N CYS A 164 -3.20 -17.43 12.95
CA CYS A 164 -3.15 -18.47 11.93
C CYS A 164 -1.73 -18.64 11.34
N ILE A 165 -0.99 -17.56 11.11
CA ILE A 165 0.36 -17.64 10.52
C ILE A 165 1.39 -18.23 11.47
N LYS A 166 1.21 -18.17 12.80
CA LYS A 166 2.16 -18.75 13.78
C LYS A 166 2.45 -20.23 13.54
N ARG A 167 1.54 -20.96 12.87
CA ARG A 167 1.66 -22.39 12.56
C ARG A 167 2.07 -22.63 11.09
N SER A 168 2.58 -21.61 10.41
CA SER A 168 2.99 -21.67 9.01
C SER A 168 4.43 -21.21 8.81
N THR A 169 4.92 -21.21 7.58
CA THR A 169 6.22 -20.64 7.20
C THR A 169 6.22 -19.10 7.18
N ILE A 170 5.03 -18.48 7.14
CA ILE A 170 4.85 -17.04 7.13
C ILE A 170 5.22 -16.49 8.51
N LYS A 171 6.02 -15.42 8.52
CA LYS A 171 6.55 -14.81 9.75
C LYS A 171 6.13 -13.35 9.91
N GLN A 172 5.73 -12.71 8.80
CA GLN A 172 5.42 -11.28 8.78
C GLN A 172 4.08 -11.02 8.11
N ILE A 173 3.37 -10.02 8.63
CA ILE A 173 2.18 -9.43 8.02
C ILE A 173 2.48 -7.95 7.77
N SER A 174 2.49 -7.54 6.51
CA SER A 174 2.45 -6.13 6.14
C SER A 174 1.04 -5.73 5.69
N VAL A 175 0.77 -4.44 5.72
CA VAL A 175 -0.52 -3.89 5.29
C VAL A 175 -0.32 -2.68 4.40
N THR A 176 -1.25 -2.45 3.48
CA THR A 176 -1.31 -1.15 2.78
C THR A 176 -1.95 -0.11 3.68
N ILE A 177 -1.46 1.12 3.59
CA ILE A 177 -2.01 2.27 4.31
C ILE A 177 -2.37 3.34 3.29
N ARG A 178 -3.62 3.78 3.29
CA ARG A 178 -4.08 4.91 2.49
C ARG A 178 -3.81 6.23 3.24
N LEU A 179 -3.69 7.34 2.52
CA LEU A 179 -3.42 8.65 3.14
C LEU A 179 -4.40 8.99 4.27
N HIS A 180 -5.69 8.78 4.07
CA HIS A 180 -6.71 9.07 5.09
C HIS A 180 -6.60 8.17 6.34
N GLN A 181 -6.01 6.97 6.21
CA GLN A 181 -5.81 6.04 7.32
C GLN A 181 -4.67 6.46 8.26
N LEU A 182 -3.78 7.37 7.81
CA LEU A 182 -2.73 7.92 8.68
C LEU A 182 -3.27 8.67 9.92
N SER A 183 -4.49 9.20 9.85
CA SER A 183 -5.15 9.84 10.98
C SER A 183 -5.86 8.87 11.93
N MET A 184 -5.86 7.58 11.61
CA MET A 184 -6.50 6.53 12.41
C MET A 184 -5.46 5.82 13.30
N PRO A 185 -5.91 5.10 14.35
CA PRO A 185 -5.01 4.22 15.11
C PRO A 185 -4.32 3.21 14.19
N ILE A 186 -3.10 2.82 14.50
CA ILE A 186 -2.35 1.83 13.70
C ILE A 186 -3.04 0.45 13.71
N PRO A 187 -2.95 -0.34 12.60
CA PRO A 187 -3.43 -1.72 12.57
C PRO A 187 -2.71 -2.60 13.60
N LYS A 188 -3.45 -3.57 14.17
CA LYS A 188 -2.90 -4.47 15.18
C LYS A 188 -2.21 -5.68 14.57
N HIS A 189 -1.18 -6.19 15.25
CA HIS A 189 -0.50 -7.44 14.88
C HIS A 189 0.07 -7.46 13.47
N VAL A 190 0.58 -6.32 13.01
CA VAL A 190 1.27 -6.14 11.74
C VAL A 190 2.68 -5.62 12.01
N ASP A 191 3.62 -5.98 11.13
CA ASP A 191 5.04 -5.65 11.31
C ASP A 191 5.36 -4.26 10.72
N TYR A 192 4.76 -3.92 9.58
CA TYR A 192 4.91 -2.60 8.95
C TYR A 192 3.78 -2.30 7.98
N GLY A 193 3.68 -1.03 7.58
CA GLY A 193 2.76 -0.54 6.56
C GLY A 193 3.46 -0.10 5.29
N VAL A 194 2.76 -0.20 4.16
CA VAL A 194 3.18 0.44 2.91
C VAL A 194 2.19 1.57 2.59
N LEU A 195 2.65 2.80 2.75
CA LEU A 195 1.86 3.99 2.46
C LEU A 195 1.70 4.16 0.94
N MET A 196 0.45 4.13 0.48
CA MET A 196 0.11 4.25 -0.93
C MET A 196 0.03 5.74 -1.33
N MET A 197 1.12 6.25 -1.93
CA MET A 197 1.27 7.63 -2.38
C MET A 197 0.82 7.76 -3.83
N TYR A 198 -0.41 7.34 -4.13
CA TYR A 198 -1.03 7.46 -5.44
C TYR A 198 -2.56 7.42 -5.34
N ASN A 199 -3.26 7.70 -6.47
CA ASN A 199 -4.71 7.87 -6.54
C ASN A 199 -5.20 8.93 -5.54
N THR A 200 -4.51 10.07 -5.52
CA THR A 200 -4.75 11.14 -4.55
C THR A 200 -5.90 12.05 -4.96
N GLY A 201 -6.20 12.15 -6.26
CA GLY A 201 -7.27 12.98 -6.80
C GLY A 201 -8.42 12.16 -7.39
N ALA A 202 -9.50 12.85 -7.76
CA ALA A 202 -10.68 12.24 -8.35
C ALA A 202 -10.50 12.04 -9.87
N VAL A 203 -10.46 10.78 -10.33
CA VAL A 203 -10.32 10.43 -11.75
C VAL A 203 -11.52 10.87 -12.61
N ASN A 204 -12.67 11.04 -12.00
CA ASN A 204 -13.92 11.48 -12.66
C ASN A 204 -14.14 12.99 -12.64
N ASP A 205 -13.24 13.75 -12.04
CA ASP A 205 -13.27 15.21 -12.04
C ASP A 205 -12.43 15.77 -13.19
N TYR A 206 -13.08 16.35 -14.19
CA TYR A 206 -12.43 16.98 -15.35
C TYR A 206 -11.50 18.13 -14.97
N GLN A 207 -11.71 18.78 -13.81
CA GLN A 207 -10.85 19.85 -13.31
C GLN A 207 -9.63 19.34 -12.53
N CYS A 208 -9.60 18.07 -12.15
CA CYS A 208 -8.48 17.47 -11.46
C CYS A 208 -7.24 17.47 -12.36
N LYS A 209 -6.17 18.15 -11.96
CA LYS A 209 -4.96 18.30 -12.76
C LYS A 209 -4.12 17.03 -12.83
N ASN A 210 -4.10 16.27 -11.76
CA ASN A 210 -3.35 15.02 -11.67
C ASN A 210 -3.99 14.09 -10.64
N PRO A 211 -4.88 13.17 -11.06
CA PRO A 211 -5.55 12.27 -10.13
C PRO A 211 -4.64 11.15 -9.62
N ILE A 212 -3.49 10.92 -10.25
CA ILE A 212 -2.55 9.87 -9.82
C ILE A 212 -1.80 10.32 -8.56
N LEU A 213 -1.14 11.49 -8.60
CA LEU A 213 -0.40 12.03 -7.46
C LEU A 213 -0.30 13.54 -7.55
N SER A 214 -0.87 14.22 -6.57
CA SER A 214 -0.78 15.66 -6.38
C SER A 214 -0.23 15.97 -4.99
N PHE A 215 0.75 16.85 -4.91
CA PHE A 215 1.29 17.28 -3.61
C PHE A 215 0.23 18.00 -2.77
N ASP A 216 -0.64 18.78 -3.41
CA ASP A 216 -1.70 19.51 -2.71
C ASP A 216 -2.69 18.55 -2.03
N ASP A 217 -2.97 17.40 -2.66
CA ASP A 217 -3.83 16.37 -2.10
C ASP A 217 -3.17 15.59 -0.95
N VAL A 218 -1.84 15.39 -1.03
CA VAL A 218 -1.06 14.67 -0.02
C VAL A 218 -0.76 15.53 1.21
N LYS A 219 -0.46 16.82 0.98
CA LYS A 219 0.01 17.76 2.03
C LYS A 219 -0.80 17.74 3.33
N PRO A 220 -2.14 17.67 3.33
CA PRO A 220 -2.92 17.62 4.57
C PRO A 220 -2.61 16.41 5.47
N TYR A 221 -2.14 15.32 4.88
CA TYR A 221 -1.86 14.06 5.58
C TYR A 221 -0.43 13.94 6.10
N LEU A 222 0.53 14.72 5.56
CA LEU A 222 1.95 14.63 5.92
C LEU A 222 2.19 14.87 7.42
N ARG A 223 1.36 15.69 8.07
CA ARG A 223 1.44 15.95 9.52
C ARG A 223 1.26 14.71 10.39
N TYR A 224 0.56 13.68 9.89
CA TYR A 224 0.32 12.45 10.64
C TYR A 224 1.47 11.44 10.53
N ILE A 225 2.34 11.57 9.53
CA ILE A 225 3.44 10.60 9.29
C ILE A 225 4.42 10.61 10.46
N HIS A 226 4.74 11.79 11.00
CA HIS A 226 5.70 11.92 12.10
C HIS A 226 5.28 11.13 13.34
N ASP A 227 3.99 11.11 13.65
CA ASP A 227 3.44 10.49 14.86
C ASP A 227 2.89 9.08 14.63
N TYR A 228 2.94 8.60 13.38
CA TYR A 228 2.44 7.27 13.04
C TYR A 228 3.36 6.19 13.57
N GLN A 229 2.85 5.37 14.51
CA GLN A 229 3.67 4.45 15.30
C GLN A 229 4.09 3.18 14.55
N LEU A 230 3.44 2.85 13.42
CA LEU A 230 3.81 1.70 12.61
C LEU A 230 4.96 2.07 11.67
N PRO A 231 6.04 1.27 11.56
CA PRO A 231 7.06 1.48 10.53
C PRO A 231 6.44 1.55 9.14
N LEU A 232 6.84 2.52 8.31
CA LEU A 232 6.28 2.74 6.98
C LEU A 232 7.33 2.65 5.90
N CYS A 233 7.02 1.88 4.85
CA CYS A 233 7.57 2.06 3.51
C CYS A 233 6.60 2.93 2.69
N THR A 234 7.04 3.42 1.53
CA THR A 234 6.21 4.25 0.65
C THR A 234 6.17 3.67 -0.75
N ALA A 235 4.97 3.53 -1.31
CA ALA A 235 4.76 3.13 -2.70
C ALA A 235 4.38 4.35 -3.54
N TYR A 236 5.11 4.55 -4.64
CA TYR A 236 4.85 5.61 -5.62
C TYR A 236 4.32 5.01 -6.93
N PRO A 237 3.53 5.76 -7.71
CA PRO A 237 3.00 5.29 -8.97
C PRO A 237 4.12 5.18 -10.02
N CYS A 238 4.19 4.04 -10.70
CA CYS A 238 5.03 3.80 -11.87
C CYS A 238 4.19 3.60 -13.15
N PHE A 239 2.96 4.11 -13.17
CA PHE A 239 2.01 4.01 -14.27
C PHE A 239 1.52 5.38 -14.72
N LYS A 240 0.86 5.42 -15.86
CA LYS A 240 0.17 6.60 -16.40
C LYS A 240 -1.24 6.21 -16.80
N TRP A 241 -2.16 7.18 -16.74
CA TRP A 241 -3.52 7.03 -17.25
C TRP A 241 -3.77 8.02 -18.38
N GLN A 242 -4.67 7.64 -19.26
CA GLN A 242 -5.29 8.49 -20.25
C GLN A 242 -6.80 8.46 -19.95
N LEU A 243 -7.35 9.60 -19.50
CA LEU A 243 -8.73 9.70 -19.03
C LEU A 243 -9.60 10.27 -20.14
N LEU A 244 -10.59 9.52 -20.57
CA LEU A 244 -11.55 9.94 -21.60
C LEU A 244 -12.74 10.65 -20.96
N PHE A 245 -13.03 11.85 -21.45
CA PHE A 245 -14.19 12.63 -21.06
C PHE A 245 -15.05 12.99 -22.26
N ARG A 246 -16.36 13.06 -22.07
CA ARG A 246 -17.33 13.69 -22.96
C ARG A 246 -17.84 14.96 -22.28
N GLY A 247 -17.44 16.15 -22.79
CA GLY A 247 -17.56 17.37 -22.01
C GLY A 247 -16.77 17.27 -20.71
N ASP A 248 -17.43 17.40 -19.58
CA ASP A 248 -16.89 17.22 -18.23
C ASP A 248 -17.19 15.85 -17.60
N HIS A 249 -17.90 14.96 -18.32
CA HIS A 249 -18.30 13.64 -17.84
C HIS A 249 -17.24 12.58 -18.15
N PHE A 250 -16.68 11.96 -17.11
CA PHE A 250 -15.76 10.83 -17.24
C PHE A 250 -16.43 9.64 -17.93
N LYS A 251 -15.71 9.00 -18.84
CA LYS A 251 -16.17 7.83 -19.61
C LYS A 251 -15.34 6.59 -19.36
N ALA A 252 -14.02 6.68 -19.47
CA ALA A 252 -13.15 5.53 -19.35
C ALA A 252 -11.70 5.90 -19.04
N ILE A 253 -10.94 4.93 -18.59
CA ILE A 253 -9.48 4.95 -18.62
C ILE A 253 -9.07 4.24 -19.91
N LEU A 254 -8.29 4.92 -20.76
CA LEU A 254 -7.71 4.34 -21.96
C LEU A 254 -6.30 3.86 -21.65
N HIS A 255 -5.87 2.84 -22.37
CA HIS A 255 -4.55 2.26 -22.23
C HIS A 255 -3.78 2.40 -23.54
N GLU A 256 -2.63 3.06 -23.49
CA GLU A 256 -1.62 3.12 -24.57
C GLU A 256 -2.12 3.75 -25.90
N GLU A 257 -3.07 4.69 -25.85
CA GLU A 257 -3.45 5.45 -27.03
C GLU A 257 -2.30 6.30 -27.53
N ASN A 258 -2.07 6.24 -28.85
CA ASN A 258 -1.03 7.05 -29.49
C ASN A 258 -1.53 8.47 -29.79
N LEU A 259 -1.35 9.37 -28.82
CA LEU A 259 -1.80 10.77 -28.91
C LEU A 259 -0.97 11.64 -29.86
N SER A 260 0.03 11.08 -30.56
CA SER A 260 0.86 11.82 -31.54
C SER A 260 0.20 11.95 -32.90
N ASP A 261 -0.86 11.18 -33.20
CA ASP A 261 -1.59 11.30 -34.46
C ASP A 261 -2.45 12.57 -34.48
N SER A 262 -1.96 13.59 -35.18
CA SER A 262 -2.64 14.88 -35.29
C SER A 262 -3.91 14.85 -36.15
N THR A 263 -4.18 13.79 -36.89
CA THR A 263 -5.41 13.61 -37.65
C THR A 263 -6.56 13.18 -36.75
N ILE A 264 -6.27 12.56 -35.63
CA ILE A 264 -7.23 12.07 -34.64
C ILE A 264 -7.25 12.97 -33.39
N TYR A 265 -6.07 13.41 -32.94
CA TYR A 265 -5.91 14.13 -31.67
C TYR A 265 -5.35 15.53 -31.87
N LYS A 266 -6.10 16.55 -31.46
CA LYS A 266 -5.65 17.93 -31.39
C LYS A 266 -5.24 18.28 -29.96
N ARG A 267 -3.98 18.61 -29.74
CA ARG A 267 -3.50 19.07 -28.43
C ARG A 267 -4.14 20.40 -28.04
N VAL A 268 -4.79 20.47 -26.89
CA VAL A 268 -5.41 21.69 -26.33
C VAL A 268 -4.51 22.32 -25.26
N THR A 269 -3.95 21.48 -24.38
CA THR A 269 -2.96 21.91 -23.37
C THR A 269 -1.83 20.89 -23.32
N LYS A 270 -0.88 21.06 -22.36
CA LYS A 270 0.21 20.09 -22.16
C LYS A 270 -0.32 18.64 -21.99
N ASN A 271 -1.45 18.48 -21.29
CA ASN A 271 -1.99 17.18 -20.89
C ASN A 271 -3.44 16.94 -21.37
N LYS A 272 -4.00 17.82 -22.25
CA LYS A 272 -5.36 17.68 -22.77
C LYS A 272 -5.36 17.64 -24.29
N PHE A 273 -6.08 16.66 -24.84
CA PHE A 273 -6.24 16.45 -26.26
C PHE A 273 -7.72 16.33 -26.61
N LEU A 274 -8.14 17.05 -27.64
CA LEU A 274 -9.47 16.92 -28.23
C LEU A 274 -9.42 15.85 -29.31
N ILE A 275 -10.40 14.94 -29.33
CA ILE A 275 -10.60 14.00 -30.41
C ILE A 275 -11.32 14.73 -31.55
N VAL A 276 -10.67 14.83 -32.70
CA VAL A 276 -11.20 15.57 -33.88
C VAL A 276 -11.66 14.64 -35.00
N SER A 277 -11.35 13.33 -34.91
CA SER A 277 -11.83 12.32 -35.86
C SER A 277 -12.07 11.00 -35.13
N SER A 278 -13.18 10.32 -35.46
CA SER A 278 -13.59 9.07 -34.83
C SER A 278 -13.25 7.81 -35.64
N ARG A 279 -12.51 7.94 -36.76
CA ARG A 279 -12.35 6.83 -37.73
C ARG A 279 -11.70 5.56 -37.16
N ASP A 280 -10.89 5.66 -36.11
CA ASP A 280 -10.14 4.52 -35.54
C ASP A 280 -10.35 4.38 -34.01
N LEU A 281 -11.37 5.02 -33.47
CA LEU A 281 -11.67 4.94 -32.02
C LEU A 281 -12.55 3.72 -31.72
N PRO A 282 -12.44 3.16 -30.50
CA PRO A 282 -13.34 2.10 -30.07
C PRO A 282 -14.81 2.44 -30.33
N SER A 283 -15.61 1.47 -30.74
CA SER A 283 -17.00 1.62 -31.19
C SER A 283 -17.97 2.30 -30.20
N PHE A 284 -17.55 2.53 -28.98
CA PHE A 284 -18.32 3.24 -27.95
C PHE A 284 -18.10 4.76 -27.95
N ILE A 285 -17.17 5.28 -28.77
CA ILE A 285 -16.93 6.72 -28.91
C ILE A 285 -17.71 7.22 -30.12
N GLY A 286 -18.84 7.89 -29.87
CA GLY A 286 -19.66 8.53 -30.91
C GLY A 286 -19.09 9.89 -31.37
N GLU A 287 -19.78 10.56 -32.32
CA GLU A 287 -19.32 11.82 -32.96
C GLU A 287 -19.28 13.07 -32.08
N ASP A 288 -19.56 12.95 -30.78
CA ASP A 288 -19.56 14.11 -29.86
C ASP A 288 -18.13 14.47 -29.40
N SER A 289 -17.93 15.73 -28.96
CA SER A 289 -16.63 16.24 -28.51
C SER A 289 -16.09 15.47 -27.32
N TYR A 290 -15.12 14.62 -27.54
CA TYR A 290 -14.37 13.91 -26.50
C TYR A 290 -13.01 14.56 -26.25
N THR A 291 -12.59 14.59 -25.00
CA THR A 291 -11.24 14.99 -24.61
C THR A 291 -10.53 13.88 -23.88
N ILE A 292 -9.22 13.73 -24.13
CA ILE A 292 -8.30 12.88 -23.36
C ILE A 292 -7.43 13.79 -22.50
N GLN A 293 -7.34 13.47 -21.23
CA GLN A 293 -6.55 14.17 -20.23
C GLN A 293 -5.43 13.28 -19.69
#